data_aa5f42c08b79b8301d0d47a81a2f0815
#
_entry.id   aa5f42c08b79b8301d0d47a81a2f0815
#
_cell.length_a   1.000
_cell.length_b   1.000
_cell.length_c   1.000
_cell.angle_alpha   90.00
_cell.angle_beta   90.00
_cell.angle_gamma   90.00
#
_symmetry.space_group_name_H-M   'P 1'
#
loop_
_entity.id
_entity.type
_entity.pdbx_description
1 polymer ?
#
loop_
_entity_poly.entity_id
_entity_poly.type
_entity_poly.pdbx_seq_one_letter_code
_entity_poly.pdbx_strand_id
1 'polypeptide(L)'
;RDCDIDYANEARPDYIGFILGFPKSHRNIGMETAQRLRSQLAPGIKAVGVFVNSPETACAEYANRGIIDVIQLHGGEDAGFIRRLRELTDAPIIKAAKIRAPEDIREVQSLGADYVLLDNGTGTGEMFDHSLLDGAEIKQPFFLAGGLTPENLRQAAENIRPYCVDLSSGVETDRLKDREKMLEAVRIIREIY
;
A
#
# COMPACT_ATOMS: atom_id res chain seq x y z
N ARG A 1 -14.77 -4.40 -6.56
CA ARG A 1 -15.66 -4.89 -7.63
C ARG A 1 -14.88 -5.86 -8.49
N ASP A 2 -15.57 -6.78 -9.18
CA ASP A 2 -14.91 -7.73 -10.08
C ASP A 2 -14.19 -7.01 -11.24
N CYS A 3 -14.81 -6.00 -11.82
CA CYS A 3 -14.19 -5.20 -12.88
C CYS A 3 -12.87 -4.51 -12.44
N ASP A 4 -12.70 -4.19 -11.15
CA ASP A 4 -11.44 -3.62 -10.65
C ASP A 4 -10.30 -4.66 -10.72
N ILE A 5 -10.63 -5.94 -10.56
CA ILE A 5 -9.67 -7.04 -10.75
C ILE A 5 -9.36 -7.24 -12.24
N ASP A 6 -10.37 -7.11 -13.11
CA ASP A 6 -10.13 -7.17 -14.56
C ASP A 6 -9.16 -6.05 -15.00
N TYR A 7 -9.35 -4.83 -14.50
CA TYR A 7 -8.45 -3.71 -14.76
C TYR A 7 -7.04 -3.96 -14.23
N ALA A 8 -6.92 -4.50 -13.01
CA ALA A 8 -5.63 -4.87 -12.43
C ALA A 8 -4.94 -5.98 -13.25
N ASN A 9 -5.69 -6.99 -13.68
CA ASN A 9 -5.17 -8.08 -14.50
C ASN A 9 -4.67 -7.60 -15.86
N GLU A 10 -5.30 -6.58 -16.43
CA GLU A 10 -4.87 -5.95 -17.67
C GLU A 10 -3.63 -5.07 -17.44
N ALA A 11 -3.65 -4.21 -16.42
CA ALA A 11 -2.57 -3.28 -16.11
C ALA A 11 -1.29 -3.98 -15.62
N ARG A 12 -1.44 -5.14 -14.94
CA ARG A 12 -0.31 -5.92 -14.39
C ARG A 12 0.57 -5.16 -13.38
N PRO A 13 0.00 -4.52 -12.34
CA PRO A 13 0.81 -3.98 -11.25
C PRO A 13 1.49 -5.11 -10.48
N ASP A 14 2.55 -4.80 -9.72
CA ASP A 14 3.20 -5.78 -8.85
C ASP A 14 2.35 -6.10 -7.62
N TYR A 15 1.56 -5.12 -7.16
CA TYR A 15 0.71 -5.21 -5.98
C TYR A 15 -0.67 -4.62 -6.22
N ILE A 16 -1.68 -5.19 -5.54
CA ILE A 16 -2.99 -4.57 -5.35
C ILE A 16 -3.35 -4.57 -3.86
N GLY A 17 -4.06 -3.54 -3.38
CA GLY A 17 -4.47 -3.40 -1.99
C GLY A 17 -5.95 -3.74 -1.76
N PHE A 18 -6.25 -4.56 -0.76
CA PHE A 18 -7.57 -4.77 -0.18
C PHE A 18 -7.66 -4.09 1.18
N ILE A 19 -8.60 -3.18 1.37
CA ILE A 19 -8.86 -2.60 2.70
C ILE A 19 -9.74 -3.57 3.48
N LEU A 20 -9.23 -4.05 4.61
CA LEU A 20 -9.80 -5.13 5.40
C LEU A 20 -10.01 -4.69 6.86
N GLY A 21 -11.16 -5.04 7.43
CA GLY A 21 -11.43 -4.78 8.84
C GLY A 21 -11.55 -3.29 9.21
N PHE A 22 -11.81 -2.41 8.25
CA PHE A 22 -11.96 -0.97 8.49
C PHE A 22 -13.27 -0.42 7.91
N PRO A 23 -14.42 -0.64 8.56
CA PRO A 23 -15.75 -0.26 8.05
C PRO A 23 -15.97 1.22 7.75
N LYS A 24 -15.13 2.10 8.30
CA LYS A 24 -15.16 3.55 8.00
C LYS A 24 -14.75 3.86 6.56
N SER A 25 -14.00 2.98 5.92
CA SER A 25 -13.61 3.13 4.51
C SER A 25 -14.72 2.59 3.61
N HIS A 26 -15.10 3.38 2.60
CA HIS A 26 -16.02 2.92 1.55
C HIS A 26 -15.42 1.79 0.67
N ARG A 27 -14.11 1.59 0.75
CA ARG A 27 -13.37 0.53 0.03
C ARG A 27 -13.23 -0.75 0.86
N ASN A 28 -13.76 -0.77 2.10
CA ASN A 28 -13.62 -1.93 2.97
C ASN A 28 -14.40 -3.13 2.42
N ILE A 29 -13.76 -4.29 2.42
CA ILE A 29 -14.37 -5.56 2.02
C ILE A 29 -14.21 -6.61 3.11
N GLY A 30 -15.12 -7.56 3.16
CA GLY A 30 -15.04 -8.72 4.06
C GLY A 30 -14.22 -9.86 3.48
N MET A 31 -13.95 -10.87 4.31
CA MET A 31 -13.09 -12.00 3.99
C MET A 31 -13.57 -12.79 2.74
N GLU A 32 -14.85 -13.11 2.66
CA GLU A 32 -15.40 -13.84 1.51
C GLU A 32 -15.20 -13.07 0.19
N THR A 33 -15.44 -11.76 0.21
CA THR A 33 -15.21 -10.91 -0.96
C THR A 33 -13.73 -10.86 -1.33
N ALA A 34 -12.84 -10.69 -0.34
CA ALA A 34 -11.41 -10.67 -0.56
C ALA A 34 -10.91 -12.01 -1.15
N GLN A 35 -11.36 -13.13 -0.62
CA GLN A 35 -11.03 -14.46 -1.12
C GLN A 35 -11.50 -14.68 -2.56
N ARG A 36 -12.71 -14.26 -2.89
CA ARG A 36 -13.27 -14.34 -4.24
C ARG A 36 -12.49 -13.47 -5.23
N LEU A 37 -12.19 -12.21 -4.87
CA LEU A 37 -11.41 -11.31 -5.71
C LEU A 37 -9.97 -11.81 -5.88
N ARG A 38 -9.35 -12.34 -4.82
CA ARG A 38 -8.03 -12.96 -4.88
C ARG A 38 -7.96 -14.11 -5.88
N SER A 39 -9.00 -14.94 -5.94
CA SER A 39 -9.04 -16.09 -6.85
C SER A 39 -9.12 -15.70 -8.34
N GLN A 40 -9.53 -14.48 -8.64
CA GLN A 40 -9.60 -13.93 -10.01
C GLN A 40 -8.32 -13.18 -10.42
N LEU A 41 -7.41 -12.94 -9.47
CA LEU A 41 -6.21 -12.16 -9.71
C LEU A 41 -5.18 -12.96 -10.53
N ALA A 42 -4.65 -12.34 -11.57
CA ALA A 42 -3.66 -12.97 -12.43
C ALA A 42 -2.38 -13.37 -11.67
N PRO A 43 -1.74 -14.48 -12.03
CA PRO A 43 -0.46 -14.87 -11.44
C PRO A 43 0.60 -13.77 -11.58
N GLY A 44 1.38 -13.58 -10.50
CA GLY A 44 2.43 -12.58 -10.42
C GLY A 44 2.00 -11.27 -9.76
N ILE A 45 0.69 -10.98 -9.66
CA ILE A 45 0.19 -9.82 -8.90
C ILE A 45 0.00 -10.25 -7.44
N LYS A 46 0.65 -9.54 -6.51
CA LYS A 46 0.54 -9.80 -5.07
C LYS A 46 -0.62 -9.02 -4.45
N ALA A 47 -1.37 -9.66 -3.56
CA ALA A 47 -2.42 -9.01 -2.80
C ALA A 47 -1.88 -8.48 -1.47
N VAL A 48 -2.10 -7.20 -1.19
CA VAL A 48 -1.76 -6.53 0.08
C VAL A 48 -3.04 -6.34 0.89
N GLY A 49 -3.08 -6.87 2.11
CA GLY A 49 -4.16 -6.59 3.06
C GLY A 49 -3.85 -5.33 3.85
N VAL A 50 -4.67 -4.30 3.72
CA VAL A 50 -4.52 -3.03 4.42
C VAL A 50 -5.40 -3.02 5.67
N PHE A 51 -4.77 -2.95 6.84
CA PHE A 51 -5.41 -2.98 8.14
C PHE A 51 -5.17 -1.68 8.91
N VAL A 52 -6.14 -1.28 9.72
CA VAL A 52 -6.05 -0.11 10.60
C VAL A 52 -6.47 -0.51 12.00
N ASN A 53 -5.52 -0.69 12.90
CA ASN A 53 -5.73 -1.10 14.30
C ASN A 53 -6.57 -2.38 14.45
N SER A 54 -6.45 -3.31 13.51
CA SER A 54 -7.08 -4.62 13.59
C SER A 54 -6.26 -5.54 14.52
N PRO A 55 -6.88 -6.55 15.17
CA PRO A 55 -6.14 -7.52 15.97
C PRO A 55 -5.11 -8.29 15.14
N GLU A 56 -3.95 -8.66 15.75
CA GLU A 56 -2.89 -9.42 15.09
C GLU A 56 -3.41 -10.73 14.49
N THR A 57 -4.29 -11.42 15.25
CA THR A 57 -4.91 -12.68 14.81
C THR A 57 -5.75 -12.52 13.54
N ALA A 58 -6.46 -11.40 13.40
CA ALA A 58 -7.24 -11.11 12.20
C ALA A 58 -6.30 -10.85 11.00
N CYS A 59 -5.24 -10.06 11.18
CA CYS A 59 -4.27 -9.81 10.11
C CYS A 59 -3.60 -11.11 9.65
N ALA A 60 -3.15 -11.94 10.60
CA ALA A 60 -2.51 -13.23 10.32
C ALA A 60 -3.46 -14.22 9.64
N GLU A 61 -4.75 -14.24 10.00
CA GLU A 61 -5.72 -15.14 9.41
C GLU A 61 -5.84 -14.95 7.89
N TYR A 62 -5.91 -13.71 7.40
CA TYR A 62 -5.97 -13.44 5.96
C TYR A 62 -4.71 -13.93 5.22
N ALA A 63 -3.54 -13.72 5.82
CA ALA A 63 -2.27 -14.16 5.24
C ALA A 63 -2.14 -15.69 5.25
N ASN A 64 -2.40 -16.34 6.39
CA ASN A 64 -2.26 -17.78 6.54
C ASN A 64 -3.27 -18.57 5.69
N ARG A 65 -4.39 -17.94 5.32
CA ARG A 65 -5.36 -18.51 4.36
C ARG A 65 -5.01 -18.27 2.89
N GLY A 66 -3.89 -17.56 2.62
CA GLY A 66 -3.45 -17.23 1.26
C GLY A 66 -4.36 -16.22 0.54
N ILE A 67 -5.18 -15.46 1.28
CA ILE A 67 -6.04 -14.41 0.72
C ILE A 67 -5.21 -13.18 0.37
N ILE A 68 -4.18 -12.90 1.17
CA ILE A 68 -3.20 -11.84 0.94
C ILE A 68 -1.78 -12.40 1.00
N ASP A 69 -0.87 -11.75 0.30
CA ASP A 69 0.55 -12.09 0.28
C ASP A 69 1.39 -11.19 1.20
N VAL A 70 0.88 -9.99 1.53
CA VAL A 70 1.58 -8.97 2.33
C VAL A 70 0.58 -8.29 3.26
N ILE A 71 1.00 -8.00 4.49
CA ILE A 71 0.21 -7.27 5.49
C ILE A 71 0.68 -5.81 5.53
N GLN A 72 -0.23 -4.86 5.31
CA GLN A 72 0.05 -3.43 5.49
C GLN A 72 -0.68 -2.91 6.73
N LEU A 73 0.08 -2.43 7.69
CA LEU A 73 -0.38 -1.82 8.94
C LEU A 73 -0.44 -0.31 8.77
N HIS A 74 -1.64 0.24 8.69
CA HIS A 74 -1.90 1.65 8.36
C HIS A 74 -2.49 2.46 9.53
N GLY A 75 -2.46 1.90 10.73
CA GLY A 75 -2.93 2.52 11.98
C GLY A 75 -1.78 2.88 12.92
N GLY A 76 -2.06 2.82 14.22
CA GLY A 76 -1.10 3.12 15.29
C GLY A 76 -0.36 1.88 15.83
N GLU A 77 -0.22 0.83 15.02
CA GLU A 77 0.44 -0.41 15.41
C GLU A 77 1.94 -0.16 15.71
N ASP A 78 2.36 -0.52 16.92
CA ASP A 78 3.72 -0.33 17.42
C ASP A 78 4.65 -1.54 17.17
N ALA A 79 5.91 -1.43 17.60
CA ALA A 79 6.89 -2.51 17.48
C ALA A 79 6.47 -3.78 18.26
N GLY A 80 5.74 -3.63 19.37
CA GLY A 80 5.19 -4.74 20.12
C GLY A 80 4.13 -5.51 19.33
N PHE A 81 3.25 -4.80 18.65
CA PHE A 81 2.26 -5.39 17.74
C PHE A 81 2.95 -6.17 16.60
N ILE A 82 3.92 -5.56 15.93
CA ILE A 82 4.64 -6.20 14.81
C ILE A 82 5.33 -7.48 15.29
N ARG A 83 5.96 -7.46 16.47
CA ARG A 83 6.61 -8.64 17.03
C ARG A 83 5.62 -9.78 17.30
N ARG A 84 4.45 -9.50 17.92
CA ARG A 84 3.40 -10.52 18.15
C ARG A 84 2.80 -11.02 16.84
N LEU A 85 2.62 -10.16 15.85
CA LEU A 85 2.13 -10.56 14.53
C LEU A 85 3.09 -11.55 13.84
N ARG A 86 4.40 -11.35 13.96
CA ARG A 86 5.42 -12.26 13.43
C ARG A 86 5.42 -13.65 14.09
N GLU A 87 4.88 -13.78 15.32
CA GLU A 87 4.68 -15.09 15.95
C GLU A 87 3.52 -15.87 15.32
N LEU A 88 2.64 -15.19 14.59
CA LEU A 88 1.43 -15.77 13.99
C LEU A 88 1.53 -16.03 12.49
N THR A 89 2.46 -15.37 11.78
CA THR A 89 2.59 -15.48 10.32
C THR A 89 3.97 -15.05 9.83
N ASP A 90 4.43 -15.69 8.75
CA ASP A 90 5.66 -15.34 8.03
C ASP A 90 5.43 -14.29 6.91
N ALA A 91 4.21 -13.81 6.74
CA ALA A 91 3.89 -12.85 5.70
C ALA A 91 4.69 -11.54 5.88
N PRO A 92 5.25 -10.96 4.82
CA PRO A 92 5.92 -9.67 4.87
C PRO A 92 5.00 -8.56 5.38
N ILE A 93 5.57 -7.64 6.16
CA ILE A 93 4.84 -6.54 6.80
C ILE A 93 5.33 -5.20 6.23
N ILE A 94 4.38 -4.39 5.74
CA ILE A 94 4.57 -2.98 5.41
C ILE A 94 4.03 -2.17 6.58
N LYS A 95 4.81 -1.28 7.19
CA LYS A 95 4.30 -0.30 8.16
C LYS A 95 4.14 1.06 7.49
N ALA A 96 2.91 1.54 7.42
CA ALA A 96 2.61 2.86 6.90
C ALA A 96 2.75 3.92 8.00
N ALA A 97 3.31 5.07 7.64
CA ALA A 97 3.42 6.22 8.50
C ALA A 97 3.14 7.52 7.74
N LYS A 98 2.49 8.45 8.43
CA LYS A 98 2.35 9.82 7.96
C LYS A 98 3.65 10.58 8.23
N ILE A 99 4.25 11.09 7.17
CA ILE A 99 5.51 11.83 7.25
C ILE A 99 5.23 13.32 7.25
N ARG A 100 5.56 13.97 8.34
CA ARG A 100 5.46 15.41 8.58
C ARG A 100 6.82 16.04 8.86
N ALA A 101 7.77 15.21 9.32
CA ALA A 101 9.12 15.59 9.62
C ALA A 101 10.08 14.41 9.36
N PRO A 102 11.37 14.65 9.14
CA PRO A 102 12.37 13.59 8.96
C PRO A 102 12.45 12.59 10.14
N GLU A 103 12.04 13.02 11.32
CA GLU A 103 11.96 12.19 12.54
C GLU A 103 10.98 11.03 12.38
N ASP A 104 9.84 11.26 11.71
CA ASP A 104 8.81 10.25 11.48
C ASP A 104 9.37 9.07 10.67
N ILE A 105 10.31 9.34 9.76
CA ILE A 105 10.98 8.30 8.95
C ILE A 105 11.86 7.42 9.85
N ARG A 106 12.61 8.01 10.77
CA ARG A 106 13.43 7.25 11.72
C ARG A 106 12.57 6.42 12.67
N GLU A 107 11.46 6.99 13.13
CA GLU A 107 10.52 6.32 14.00
C GLU A 107 9.91 5.08 13.31
N VAL A 108 9.33 5.22 12.12
CA VAL A 108 8.70 4.10 11.43
C VAL A 108 9.69 2.98 11.09
N GLN A 109 10.92 3.30 10.73
CA GLN A 109 11.98 2.31 10.47
C GLN A 109 12.35 1.51 11.73
N SER A 110 12.25 2.13 12.91
CA SER A 110 12.58 1.46 14.18
C SER A 110 11.56 0.39 14.61
N LEU A 111 10.38 0.36 14.00
CA LEU A 111 9.29 -0.55 14.39
C LEU A 111 9.53 -2.01 13.97
N GLY A 112 10.47 -2.29 13.06
CA GLY A 112 10.88 -3.65 12.69
C GLY A 112 9.99 -4.31 11.61
N ALA A 113 9.30 -3.55 10.77
CA ALA A 113 8.62 -4.05 9.58
C ALA A 113 9.64 -4.37 8.46
N ASP A 114 9.23 -5.15 7.45
CA ASP A 114 10.08 -5.47 6.29
C ASP A 114 10.17 -4.30 5.32
N TYR A 115 9.08 -3.55 5.20
CA TYR A 115 8.95 -2.36 4.36
C TYR A 115 8.33 -1.23 5.16
N VAL A 116 8.61 -0.01 4.76
CA VAL A 116 7.88 1.17 5.23
C VAL A 116 7.09 1.78 4.08
N LEU A 117 5.92 2.34 4.37
CA LEU A 117 5.15 3.14 3.43
C LEU A 117 5.10 4.57 3.95
N LEU A 118 5.62 5.51 3.15
CA LEU A 118 5.68 6.92 3.48
C LEU A 118 4.51 7.63 2.81
N ASP A 119 3.60 8.18 3.62
CA ASP A 119 2.40 8.88 3.16
C ASP A 119 2.45 10.34 3.65
N ASN A 120 2.10 11.31 2.81
CA ASN A 120 1.97 12.71 3.23
C ASN A 120 0.75 12.96 4.15
N GLY A 121 -0.15 12.00 4.22
CA GLY A 121 -1.28 12.00 5.16
C GLY A 121 -2.38 13.03 4.91
N THR A 122 -2.32 13.81 3.84
CA THR A 122 -3.31 14.87 3.59
C THR A 122 -4.60 14.33 2.99
N GLY A 123 -4.54 13.24 2.22
CA GLY A 123 -5.70 12.71 1.48
C GLY A 123 -6.31 13.73 0.49
N THR A 124 -5.71 14.91 0.38
CA THR A 124 -6.20 16.06 -0.42
C THR A 124 -5.73 16.02 -1.87
N GLY A 125 -4.86 15.04 -2.22
CA GLY A 125 -4.23 14.97 -3.53
C GLY A 125 -3.01 15.90 -3.66
N GLU A 126 -2.59 16.56 -2.57
CA GLU A 126 -1.34 17.31 -2.55
C GLU A 126 -0.15 16.34 -2.64
N MET A 127 0.80 16.68 -3.49
CA MET A 127 2.00 15.89 -3.70
C MET A 127 2.85 15.84 -2.43
N PHE A 128 3.47 14.69 -2.18
CA PHE A 128 4.44 14.49 -1.09
C PHE A 128 5.54 15.57 -1.16
N ASP A 129 5.80 16.25 -0.04
CA ASP A 129 6.92 17.19 0.04
C ASP A 129 8.23 16.42 0.07
N HIS A 130 8.92 16.40 -1.05
CA HIS A 130 10.19 15.69 -1.23
C HIS A 130 11.30 16.18 -0.27
N SER A 131 11.22 17.44 0.20
CA SER A 131 12.20 17.98 1.13
C SER A 131 12.22 17.27 2.48
N LEU A 132 11.12 16.59 2.85
CA LEU A 132 11.05 15.76 4.06
C LEU A 132 11.96 14.52 3.99
N LEU A 133 12.38 14.12 2.79
CA LEU A 133 13.32 13.03 2.57
C LEU A 133 14.77 13.51 2.52
N ASP A 134 15.00 14.84 2.41
CA ASP A 134 16.33 15.42 2.33
C ASP A 134 17.11 15.16 3.64
N GLY A 135 18.20 14.43 3.52
CA GLY A 135 19.02 14.03 4.68
C GLY A 135 18.45 12.90 5.54
N ALA A 136 17.29 12.34 5.18
CA ALA A 136 16.78 11.14 5.83
C ALA A 136 17.47 9.89 5.27
N GLU A 137 18.14 9.13 6.13
CA GLU A 137 18.71 7.83 5.76
C GLU A 137 17.60 6.76 5.77
N ILE A 138 17.08 6.40 4.59
CA ILE A 138 16.08 5.33 4.46
C ILE A 138 16.83 4.02 4.17
N LYS A 139 16.87 3.13 5.18
CA LYS A 139 17.63 1.87 5.13
C LYS A 139 16.82 0.70 4.58
N GLN A 140 15.50 0.77 4.70
CA GLN A 140 14.57 -0.26 4.25
C GLN A 140 14.02 0.07 2.88
N PRO A 141 13.65 -0.93 2.05
CA PRO A 141 12.85 -0.66 0.86
C PRO A 141 11.55 0.03 1.27
N PHE A 142 11.18 1.11 0.56
CA PHE A 142 10.01 1.90 0.94
C PHE A 142 9.03 2.10 -0.21
N PHE A 143 7.76 2.15 0.16
CA PHE A 143 6.65 2.53 -0.69
C PHE A 143 6.41 4.03 -0.54
N LEU A 144 6.17 4.70 -1.64
CA LEU A 144 5.76 6.10 -1.65
C LEU A 144 4.26 6.20 -1.91
N ALA A 145 3.54 6.87 -1.04
CA ALA A 145 2.11 7.12 -1.13
C ALA A 145 1.79 8.60 -0.93
N GLY A 146 0.52 8.95 -1.01
CA GLY A 146 0.02 10.30 -0.73
C GLY A 146 -0.07 11.18 -1.97
N GLY A 147 -1.30 11.36 -2.46
CA GLY A 147 -1.61 12.28 -3.54
C GLY A 147 -1.00 11.93 -4.91
N LEU A 148 -0.50 10.71 -5.10
CA LEU A 148 0.02 10.26 -6.38
C LEU A 148 -1.10 10.07 -7.39
N THR A 149 -0.91 10.62 -8.59
CA THR A 149 -1.80 10.50 -9.76
C THR A 149 -0.94 10.23 -10.99
N PRO A 150 -1.49 9.73 -12.11
CA PRO A 150 -0.72 9.56 -13.34
C PRO A 150 0.05 10.82 -13.77
N GLU A 151 -0.52 12.00 -13.53
CA GLU A 151 0.06 13.30 -13.94
C GLU A 151 1.34 13.66 -13.17
N ASN A 152 1.44 13.31 -11.87
CA ASN A 152 2.61 13.64 -11.04
C ASN A 152 3.54 12.44 -10.79
N LEU A 153 3.11 11.22 -11.17
CA LEU A 153 3.77 9.97 -10.83
C LEU A 153 5.20 9.88 -11.37
N ARG A 154 5.43 10.32 -12.62
CA ARG A 154 6.75 10.31 -13.24
C ARG A 154 7.74 11.14 -12.45
N GLN A 155 7.38 12.38 -12.15
CA GLN A 155 8.24 13.29 -11.39
C GLN A 155 8.55 12.73 -9.99
N ALA A 156 7.54 12.19 -9.30
CA ALA A 156 7.72 11.60 -7.98
C ALA A 156 8.66 10.39 -8.04
N ALA A 157 8.46 9.47 -8.98
CA ALA A 157 9.27 8.25 -9.11
C ALA A 157 10.73 8.54 -9.50
N GLU A 158 10.97 9.45 -10.44
CA GLU A 158 12.32 9.83 -10.89
C GLU A 158 13.12 10.56 -9.80
N ASN A 159 12.46 11.45 -9.04
CA ASN A 159 13.13 12.24 -8.00
C ASN A 159 13.41 11.44 -6.73
N ILE A 160 12.46 10.61 -6.29
CA ILE A 160 12.53 9.92 -5.00
C ILE A 160 13.10 8.50 -5.14
N ARG A 161 12.88 7.84 -6.27
CA ARG A 161 13.29 6.46 -6.56
C ARG A 161 12.86 5.48 -5.47
N PRO A 162 11.57 5.42 -5.12
CA PRO A 162 11.06 4.47 -4.15
C PRO A 162 11.16 3.03 -4.67
N TYR A 163 11.12 2.04 -3.77
CA TYR A 163 10.98 0.64 -4.15
C TYR A 163 9.65 0.37 -4.88
N CYS A 164 8.58 1.04 -4.45
CA CYS A 164 7.25 0.92 -5.04
C CYS A 164 6.47 2.22 -4.82
N VAL A 165 5.47 2.48 -5.66
CA VAL A 165 4.51 3.57 -5.51
C VAL A 165 3.13 3.02 -5.19
N ASP A 166 2.39 3.68 -4.30
CA ASP A 166 1.03 3.32 -3.92
C ASP A 166 0.04 4.42 -4.33
N LEU A 167 -0.88 4.08 -5.22
CA LEU A 167 -1.93 4.97 -5.70
C LEU A 167 -3.30 4.46 -5.25
N SER A 168 -4.04 5.31 -4.55
CA SER A 168 -5.41 4.99 -4.16
C SER A 168 -6.42 5.84 -4.91
N SER A 169 -6.71 7.05 -4.45
CA SER A 169 -7.66 7.96 -5.11
C SER A 169 -7.18 8.49 -6.45
N GLY A 170 -5.87 8.57 -6.68
CA GLY A 170 -5.30 9.06 -7.94
C GLY A 170 -5.61 8.18 -9.16
N VAL A 171 -6.03 6.93 -8.95
CA VAL A 171 -6.50 6.04 -10.01
C VAL A 171 -8.02 5.80 -9.92
N GLU A 172 -8.76 6.79 -9.40
CA GLU A 172 -10.22 6.74 -9.29
C GLU A 172 -10.88 7.88 -10.07
N THR A 173 -12.10 7.62 -10.56
CA THR A 173 -13.08 8.60 -11.03
C THR A 173 -14.37 8.34 -10.28
N ASP A 174 -14.97 9.38 -9.70
CA ASP A 174 -16.19 9.27 -8.88
C ASP A 174 -16.08 8.22 -7.76
N ARG A 175 -14.89 8.13 -7.10
CA ARG A 175 -14.57 7.19 -6.02
C ARG A 175 -14.57 5.70 -6.43
N LEU A 176 -14.53 5.41 -7.71
CA LEU A 176 -14.42 4.07 -8.27
C LEU A 176 -13.11 3.96 -9.06
N LYS A 177 -12.49 2.79 -9.04
CA LYS A 177 -11.28 2.55 -9.84
C LYS A 177 -11.56 2.79 -11.31
N ASP A 178 -10.66 3.54 -11.93
CA ASP A 178 -10.70 3.95 -13.34
C ASP A 178 -9.68 3.15 -14.12
N ARG A 179 -10.15 2.43 -15.14
CA ARG A 179 -9.31 1.54 -15.95
C ARG A 179 -8.16 2.29 -16.63
N GLU A 180 -8.44 3.42 -17.29
CA GLU A 180 -7.43 4.15 -18.05
C GLU A 180 -6.35 4.72 -17.14
N LYS A 181 -6.73 5.25 -15.96
CA LYS A 181 -5.77 5.74 -14.96
C LYS A 181 -4.90 4.63 -14.39
N MET A 182 -5.46 3.42 -14.18
CA MET A 182 -4.68 2.28 -13.70
C MET A 182 -3.66 1.83 -14.74
N LEU A 183 -4.08 1.70 -16.01
CA LEU A 183 -3.18 1.35 -17.11
C LEU A 183 -2.07 2.38 -17.28
N GLU A 184 -2.43 3.66 -17.26
CA GLU A 184 -1.47 4.76 -17.42
C GLU A 184 -0.45 4.81 -16.28
N ALA A 185 -0.89 4.64 -15.01
CA ALA A 185 0.01 4.62 -13.87
C ALA A 185 1.05 3.49 -13.98
N VAL A 186 0.62 2.27 -14.32
CA VAL A 186 1.53 1.15 -14.49
C VAL A 186 2.48 1.38 -15.68
N ARG A 187 1.97 1.89 -16.81
CA ARG A 187 2.78 2.23 -17.98
C ARG A 187 3.91 3.21 -17.62
N ILE A 188 3.58 4.29 -16.92
CA ILE A 188 4.56 5.30 -16.49
C ILE A 188 5.68 4.67 -15.66
N ILE A 189 5.32 3.85 -14.67
CA ILE A 189 6.32 3.20 -13.81
C ILE A 189 7.18 2.21 -14.58
N ARG A 190 6.62 1.42 -15.50
CA ARG A 190 7.38 0.47 -16.32
C ARG A 190 8.32 1.14 -17.33
N GLU A 191 8.12 2.42 -17.65
CA GLU A 191 9.04 3.20 -18.47
C GLU A 191 10.25 3.74 -17.68
N ILE A 192 10.15 3.84 -16.35
CA ILE A 192 11.19 4.38 -15.47
C ILE A 192 12.12 3.27 -14.94
N TYR A 193 11.55 2.10 -14.67
CA TYR A 193 12.22 0.94 -14.07
C TYR A 193 12.22 -0.27 -15.03
#